data_e889ba381f9182db17c3ecc836899fba
#
_entry.id   e889ba381f9182db17c3ecc836899fba
#
_cell.length_a   1.000
_cell.length_b   1.000
_cell.length_c   1.000
_cell.angle_alpha   90.00
_cell.angle_beta   90.00
_cell.angle_gamma   90.00
#
_symmetry.space_group_name_H-M   'P 1'
#
loop_
_entity.id
_entity.type
_entity.pdbx_description
1 polymer ?
#
loop_
_entity_poly.entity_id
_entity_poly.type
_entity_poly.pdbx_seq_one_letter_code
_entity_poly.pdbx_strand_id
1 'polypeptide(L)'
;VTLSWLNGRPAEGLPVHDRGLAYGDGLFETIRVTGGRAHLLDRHLQRLGEGTRRLAIPLNIDELRNELLQFCQALGQGVAKLIITRGTGQRGYALPRPCQPRRLLLGSPLPAYPAQHAEDGVRLFPCDTRLAEQPRLAGIKHLNRLEQVLARAEWQDPAFAEGLMRDLSGRVIEGVFSNLFLV
;
A
#
# COMPACT_ATOMS: atom_id res chain seq x y z
N VAL A 1 -8.60 4.08 19.30
CA VAL A 1 -7.14 4.31 19.14
C VAL A 1 -6.69 3.45 17.98
N THR A 2 -6.11 4.07 16.96
CA THR A 2 -5.58 3.34 15.79
C THR A 2 -4.30 2.63 16.25
N LEU A 3 -4.26 1.29 16.15
CA LEU A 3 -3.05 0.53 16.46
C LEU A 3 -1.95 0.90 15.46
N SER A 4 -0.79 1.35 15.95
CA SER A 4 0.35 1.70 15.10
C SER A 4 1.67 1.25 15.71
N TRP A 5 2.52 0.61 14.90
CA TRP A 5 3.84 0.13 15.29
C TRP A 5 4.90 0.61 14.31
N LEU A 6 6.09 0.87 14.85
CA LEU A 6 7.32 1.14 14.09
C LEU A 6 8.40 0.16 14.54
N ASN A 7 8.92 -0.66 13.63
CA ASN A 7 9.95 -1.67 13.90
C ASN A 7 9.56 -2.58 15.08
N GLY A 8 8.33 -3.10 15.08
CA GLY A 8 7.81 -4.05 16.07
C GLY A 8 7.42 -3.44 17.42
N ARG A 9 7.39 -2.10 17.57
CA ARG A 9 7.03 -1.42 18.81
C ARG A 9 5.93 -0.39 18.58
N PRO A 10 5.00 -0.18 19.54
CA PRO A 10 4.04 0.90 19.46
C PRO A 10 4.72 2.24 19.20
N ALA A 11 4.18 3.03 18.29
CA ALA A 11 4.71 4.31 17.90
C ALA A 11 3.60 5.22 17.34
N GLU A 12 3.75 6.54 17.51
CA GLU A 12 2.81 7.55 17.03
C GLU A 12 3.38 8.40 15.88
N GLY A 13 4.62 8.16 15.47
CA GLY A 13 5.26 8.98 14.45
C GLY A 13 6.38 8.29 13.70
N LEU A 14 6.77 8.93 12.61
CA LEU A 14 7.90 8.58 11.76
C LEU A 14 8.93 9.70 11.81
N PRO A 15 10.25 9.40 11.86
CA PRO A 15 11.28 10.43 11.80
C PRO A 15 11.15 11.35 10.57
N VAL A 16 11.25 12.66 10.77
CA VAL A 16 11.02 13.67 9.70
C VAL A 16 11.99 13.55 8.51
N HIS A 17 13.14 12.92 8.70
CA HIS A 17 14.13 12.67 7.63
C HIS A 17 13.97 11.29 6.97
N ASP A 18 12.82 10.64 7.16
CA ASP A 18 12.54 9.37 6.49
C ASP A 18 12.37 9.57 4.98
N ARG A 19 13.04 8.75 4.18
CA ARG A 19 13.01 8.84 2.72
C ARG A 19 11.66 8.41 2.12
N GLY A 20 10.90 7.58 2.83
CA GLY A 20 9.51 7.27 2.46
C GLY A 20 8.64 8.52 2.47
N LEU A 21 8.83 9.40 3.49
CA LEU A 21 8.16 10.70 3.58
C LEU A 21 8.67 11.68 2.50
N ALA A 22 10.01 11.78 2.34
CA ALA A 22 10.62 12.80 1.49
C ALA A 22 10.52 12.48 -0.02
N TYR A 23 10.51 11.20 -0.41
CA TYR A 23 10.65 10.78 -1.82
C TYR A 23 9.67 9.66 -2.23
N GLY A 24 8.84 9.15 -1.33
CA GLY A 24 8.10 7.92 -1.59
C GLY A 24 9.00 6.69 -1.76
N ASP A 25 10.23 6.72 -1.18
CA ASP A 25 11.23 5.65 -1.30
C ASP A 25 10.87 4.47 -0.41
N GLY A 26 9.95 3.64 -0.90
CA GLY A 26 9.43 2.51 -0.15
C GLY A 26 8.26 1.81 -0.85
N LEU A 27 7.70 0.85 -0.14
CA LEU A 27 6.65 -0.06 -0.58
C LEU A 27 5.54 -0.14 0.47
N PHE A 28 4.37 -0.65 0.08
CA PHE A 28 3.33 -0.93 1.04
C PHE A 28 2.49 -2.16 0.67
N GLU A 29 1.85 -2.74 1.66
CA GLU A 29 0.82 -3.76 1.53
C GLU A 29 -0.41 -3.38 2.34
N THR A 30 -1.58 -3.88 1.92
CA THR A 30 -2.85 -3.71 2.61
C THR A 30 -3.45 -5.08 2.79
N ILE A 31 -3.54 -5.54 4.03
CA ILE A 31 -3.81 -6.93 4.38
C ILE A 31 -5.08 -6.99 5.23
N ARG A 32 -6.06 -7.75 4.78
CA ARG A 32 -7.25 -8.05 5.59
C ARG A 32 -6.87 -8.95 6.76
N VAL A 33 -7.36 -8.62 7.95
CA VAL A 33 -7.18 -9.39 9.19
C VAL A 33 -8.54 -9.78 9.72
N THR A 34 -8.70 -11.08 10.02
CA THR A 34 -9.93 -11.62 10.62
C THR A 34 -9.54 -12.65 11.67
N GLY A 35 -10.05 -12.48 12.90
CA GLY A 35 -9.71 -13.36 14.03
C GLY A 35 -8.20 -13.40 14.30
N GLY A 36 -7.50 -12.26 14.17
CA GLY A 36 -6.05 -12.15 14.37
C GLY A 36 -5.20 -12.76 13.24
N ARG A 37 -5.81 -13.22 12.14
CA ARG A 37 -5.11 -13.90 11.03
C ARG A 37 -5.05 -13.01 9.79
N ALA A 38 -3.85 -12.82 9.25
CA ALA A 38 -3.63 -12.14 7.99
C ALA A 38 -4.07 -13.01 6.81
N HIS A 39 -4.96 -12.49 5.96
CA HIS A 39 -5.34 -13.17 4.73
C HIS A 39 -4.23 -13.06 3.67
N LEU A 40 -3.97 -14.15 2.95
CA LEU A 40 -3.00 -14.24 1.86
C LEU A 40 -1.58 -13.75 2.22
N LEU A 41 -1.16 -13.93 3.49
CA LEU A 41 0.09 -13.42 4.03
C LEU A 41 1.30 -13.74 3.12
N ASP A 42 1.43 -14.99 2.66
CA ASP A 42 2.57 -15.40 1.85
C ASP A 42 2.63 -14.67 0.51
N ARG A 43 1.48 -14.39 -0.12
CA ARG A 43 1.42 -13.61 -1.37
C ARG A 43 1.80 -12.15 -1.16
N HIS A 44 1.39 -11.55 -0.04
CA HIS A 44 1.78 -10.20 0.33
C HIS A 44 3.29 -10.11 0.56
N LEU A 45 3.87 -11.05 1.33
CA LEU A 45 5.31 -11.09 1.59
C LEU A 45 6.13 -11.39 0.34
N GLN A 46 5.65 -12.26 -0.55
CA GLN A 46 6.29 -12.53 -1.84
C GLN A 46 6.37 -11.27 -2.72
N ARG A 47 5.25 -10.54 -2.89
CA ARG A 47 5.22 -9.30 -3.67
C ARG A 47 6.10 -8.22 -3.04
N LEU A 48 6.05 -8.10 -1.71
CA LEU A 48 6.90 -7.16 -0.99
C LEU A 48 8.38 -7.49 -1.16
N GLY A 49 8.77 -8.77 -1.04
CA GLY A 49 10.14 -9.24 -1.25
C GLY A 49 10.67 -8.96 -2.65
N GLU A 50 9.85 -9.16 -3.68
CA GLU A 50 10.20 -8.75 -5.05
C GLU A 50 10.41 -7.23 -5.15
N GLY A 51 9.51 -6.44 -4.57
CA GLY A 51 9.62 -4.99 -4.57
C GLY A 51 10.87 -4.49 -3.84
N THR A 52 11.18 -5.03 -2.65
CA THR A 52 12.38 -4.64 -1.88
C THR A 52 13.66 -5.02 -2.60
N ARG A 53 13.70 -6.19 -3.28
CA ARG A 53 14.82 -6.60 -4.12
C ARG A 53 15.03 -5.60 -5.27
N ARG A 54 13.98 -5.20 -5.99
CA ARG A 54 14.05 -4.26 -7.11
C ARG A 54 14.46 -2.86 -6.68
N LEU A 55 14.04 -2.41 -5.51
CA LEU A 55 14.42 -1.11 -4.93
C LEU A 55 15.76 -1.18 -4.16
N ALA A 56 16.38 -2.37 -4.03
CA ALA A 56 17.58 -2.58 -3.21
C ALA A 56 17.38 -2.07 -1.76
N ILE A 57 16.25 -2.40 -1.15
CA ILE A 57 15.96 -2.16 0.27
C ILE A 57 16.23 -3.47 1.03
N PRO A 58 17.26 -3.54 1.88
CA PRO A 58 17.54 -4.75 2.64
C PRO A 58 16.43 -4.99 3.66
N LEU A 59 15.77 -6.15 3.58
CA LEU A 59 14.65 -6.50 4.47
C LEU A 59 14.74 -7.98 4.85
N ASN A 60 14.68 -8.24 6.15
CA ASN A 60 14.53 -9.60 6.66
C ASN A 60 13.05 -9.97 6.64
N ILE A 61 12.66 -10.83 5.71
CA ILE A 61 11.26 -11.25 5.52
C ILE A 61 10.76 -12.10 6.70
N ASP A 62 11.62 -12.91 7.32
CA ASP A 62 11.21 -13.77 8.45
C ASP A 62 10.95 -12.94 9.72
N GLU A 63 11.80 -11.94 9.99
CA GLU A 63 11.57 -10.97 11.06
C GLU A 63 10.26 -10.19 10.84
N LEU A 64 10.06 -9.68 9.63
CA LEU A 64 8.84 -8.98 9.26
C LEU A 64 7.60 -9.86 9.40
N ARG A 65 7.68 -11.13 8.99
CA ARG A 65 6.58 -12.11 9.15
C ARG A 65 6.16 -12.23 10.62
N ASN A 66 7.13 -12.42 11.50
CA ASN A 66 6.86 -12.57 12.94
C ASN A 66 6.24 -11.30 13.53
N GLU A 67 6.76 -10.12 13.15
CA GLU A 67 6.21 -8.82 13.56
C GLU A 67 4.77 -8.64 13.07
N LEU A 68 4.50 -8.98 11.81
CA LEU A 68 3.18 -8.86 11.21
C LEU A 68 2.15 -9.81 11.85
N LEU A 69 2.55 -11.05 12.19
CA LEU A 69 1.70 -12.00 12.89
C LEU A 69 1.31 -11.48 14.29
N GLN A 70 2.28 -10.93 15.03
CA GLN A 70 2.01 -10.32 16.34
C GLN A 70 1.08 -9.12 16.22
N PHE A 71 1.32 -8.26 15.24
CA PHE A 71 0.45 -7.11 14.97
C PHE A 71 -0.97 -7.53 14.64
N CYS A 72 -1.16 -8.53 13.78
CA CYS A 72 -2.48 -9.05 13.41
C CYS A 72 -3.22 -9.65 14.60
N GLN A 73 -2.53 -10.35 15.49
CA GLN A 73 -3.11 -10.84 16.74
C GLN A 73 -3.59 -9.69 17.63
N ALA A 74 -2.80 -8.63 17.77
CA ALA A 74 -3.18 -7.44 18.56
C ALA A 74 -4.34 -6.67 17.92
N LEU A 75 -4.40 -6.62 16.57
CA LEU A 75 -5.48 -5.96 15.83
C LEU A 75 -6.80 -6.73 15.90
N GLY A 76 -6.76 -8.05 15.93
CA GLY A 76 -7.93 -8.93 15.97
C GLY A 76 -8.73 -8.94 14.66
N GLN A 77 -9.33 -7.82 14.29
CA GLN A 77 -10.13 -7.65 13.06
C GLN A 77 -9.93 -6.26 12.45
N GLY A 78 -9.71 -6.21 11.15
CA GLY A 78 -9.50 -4.94 10.46
C GLY A 78 -8.62 -5.06 9.22
N VAL A 79 -7.95 -3.98 8.90
CA VAL A 79 -6.95 -3.88 7.84
C VAL A 79 -5.61 -3.54 8.46
N ALA A 80 -4.59 -4.35 8.22
CA ALA A 80 -3.21 -4.04 8.53
C ALA A 80 -2.55 -3.43 7.28
N LYS A 81 -2.20 -2.15 7.34
CA LYS A 81 -1.38 -1.48 6.32
C LYS A 81 0.08 -1.58 6.75
N LEU A 82 0.86 -2.35 6.01
CA LEU A 82 2.30 -2.45 6.16
C LEU A 82 2.97 -1.46 5.21
N ILE A 83 3.91 -0.65 5.72
CA ILE A 83 4.74 0.25 4.92
C ILE A 83 6.21 -0.07 5.22
N ILE A 84 6.99 -0.25 4.19
CA ILE A 84 8.45 -0.37 4.27
C ILE A 84 9.06 0.87 3.64
N THR A 85 9.87 1.61 4.38
CA THR A 85 10.66 2.71 3.84
C THR A 85 12.14 2.35 3.83
N ARG A 86 12.94 3.03 3.02
CA ARG A 86 14.40 2.90 3.08
C ARG A 86 15.00 3.42 4.39
N GLY A 87 14.21 4.12 5.21
CA GLY A 87 14.68 4.77 6.43
C GLY A 87 15.24 6.17 6.19
N THR A 88 16.06 6.63 7.11
CA THR A 88 16.68 7.97 7.05
C THR A 88 17.83 7.99 6.06
N GLY A 89 18.00 9.11 5.35
CA GLY A 89 19.10 9.39 4.46
C GLY A 89 19.52 10.85 4.50
N GLN A 90 20.66 11.16 3.89
CA GLN A 90 21.07 12.53 3.65
C GLN A 90 20.24 13.16 2.52
N ARG A 91 20.33 14.47 2.35
CA ARG A 91 19.71 15.19 1.24
C ARG A 91 20.18 14.62 -0.10
N GLY A 92 19.23 14.44 -1.02
CA GLY A 92 19.48 13.94 -2.37
C GLY A 92 19.09 12.49 -2.57
N TYR A 93 19.29 11.98 -3.79
CA TYR A 93 18.75 10.70 -4.22
C TYR A 93 19.71 9.52 -4.04
N ALA A 94 20.95 9.78 -3.63
CA ALA A 94 21.92 8.72 -3.35
C ALA A 94 21.39 7.79 -2.24
N LEU A 95 21.62 6.48 -2.42
CA LEU A 95 21.18 5.50 -1.44
C LEU A 95 22.07 5.58 -0.18
N PRO A 96 21.47 5.68 1.03
CA PRO A 96 22.24 5.71 2.25
C PRO A 96 23.01 4.41 2.48
N ARG A 97 24.23 4.52 3.02
CA ARG A 97 25.07 3.40 3.43
C ARG A 97 25.59 3.65 4.84
N PRO A 98 25.23 2.82 5.85
CA PRO A 98 24.32 1.68 5.75
C PRO A 98 22.85 2.09 5.50
N CYS A 99 22.10 1.20 4.84
CA CYS A 99 20.65 1.34 4.72
C CYS A 99 19.96 0.70 5.94
N GLN A 100 19.07 1.43 6.60
CA GLN A 100 18.31 0.98 7.77
C GLN A 100 16.80 1.13 7.50
N PRO A 101 16.19 0.15 6.86
CA PRO A 101 14.77 0.21 6.53
C PRO A 101 13.89 0.34 7.77
N ARG A 102 12.74 0.98 7.62
CA ARG A 102 11.69 1.02 8.64
C ARG A 102 10.49 0.22 8.20
N ARG A 103 9.88 -0.42 9.16
CA ARG A 103 8.65 -1.19 9.03
C ARG A 103 7.57 -0.51 9.87
N LEU A 104 6.54 0.03 9.19
CA LEU A 104 5.38 0.63 9.86
C LEU A 104 4.20 -0.30 9.67
N LEU A 105 3.45 -0.52 10.73
CA LEU A 105 2.19 -1.25 10.73
C LEU A 105 1.10 -0.34 11.29
N LEU A 106 0.05 -0.14 10.50
CA LEU A 106 -1.10 0.69 10.84
C LEU A 106 -2.36 -0.15 10.78
N GLY A 107 -3.11 -0.21 11.89
CA GLY A 107 -4.40 -0.90 11.97
C GLY A 107 -5.55 0.07 11.69
N SER A 108 -6.54 -0.38 10.92
CA SER A 108 -7.77 0.36 10.70
C SER A 108 -8.97 -0.61 10.64
N PRO A 109 -10.21 -0.12 10.85
CA PRO A 109 -11.41 -0.92 10.64
C PRO A 109 -11.50 -1.47 9.21
N LEU A 110 -12.21 -2.58 9.02
CA LEU A 110 -12.59 -3.04 7.68
C LEU A 110 -13.51 -2.00 7.03
N PRO A 111 -13.32 -1.70 5.74
CA PRO A 111 -14.27 -0.88 5.01
C PRO A 111 -15.63 -1.59 4.94
N ALA A 112 -16.70 -0.85 5.14
CA ALA A 112 -18.08 -1.33 4.95
C ALA A 112 -18.54 -0.96 3.54
N TYR A 113 -18.96 -1.96 2.78
CA TYR A 113 -19.60 -1.77 1.48
C TYR A 113 -21.07 -2.22 1.53
N PRO A 114 -22.00 -1.51 0.85
CA PRO A 114 -23.36 -1.98 0.70
C PRO A 114 -23.41 -3.39 0.06
N ALA A 115 -24.25 -4.27 0.58
CA ALA A 115 -24.41 -5.62 0.03
C ALA A 115 -24.81 -5.59 -1.46
N GLN A 116 -25.63 -4.60 -1.83
CA GLN A 116 -26.12 -4.37 -3.20
C GLN A 116 -24.97 -4.22 -4.22
N HIS A 117 -23.78 -3.74 -3.80
CA HIS A 117 -22.64 -3.63 -4.70
C HIS A 117 -22.19 -4.99 -5.28
N ALA A 118 -22.41 -6.08 -4.54
CA ALA A 118 -22.09 -7.43 -5.00
C ALA A 118 -23.20 -8.04 -5.89
N GLU A 119 -24.45 -7.60 -5.71
CA GLU A 119 -25.62 -8.10 -6.42
C GLU A 119 -25.87 -7.34 -7.73
N ASP A 120 -25.88 -6.01 -7.65
CA ASP A 120 -26.26 -5.12 -8.75
C ASP A 120 -25.05 -4.53 -9.49
N GLY A 121 -23.83 -4.73 -8.95
CA GLY A 121 -22.63 -4.08 -9.44
C GLY A 121 -22.50 -2.64 -8.94
N VAL A 122 -21.53 -1.92 -9.48
CA VAL A 122 -21.22 -0.52 -9.10
C VAL A 122 -21.00 0.35 -10.31
N ARG A 123 -21.29 1.64 -10.17
CA ARG A 123 -20.92 2.64 -11.18
C ARG A 123 -19.46 3.04 -11.00
N LEU A 124 -18.72 3.05 -12.10
CA LEU A 124 -17.33 3.49 -12.15
C LEU A 124 -17.22 4.89 -12.76
N PHE A 125 -16.41 5.74 -12.15
CA PHE A 125 -16.07 7.05 -12.72
C PHE A 125 -14.90 6.88 -13.70
N PRO A 126 -15.02 7.32 -14.97
CA PRO A 126 -13.93 7.23 -15.94
C PRO A 126 -12.91 8.36 -15.68
N CYS A 127 -11.83 8.06 -14.95
CA CYS A 127 -10.84 9.07 -14.58
C CYS A 127 -10.10 9.65 -15.82
N ASP A 128 -9.85 10.95 -15.78
CA ASP A 128 -9.03 11.66 -16.75
C ASP A 128 -7.54 11.49 -16.47
N THR A 129 -7.15 11.38 -15.20
CA THR A 129 -5.78 11.08 -14.78
C THR A 129 -5.31 9.77 -15.39
N ARG A 130 -4.15 9.80 -16.05
CA ARG A 130 -3.52 8.64 -16.69
C ARG A 130 -2.36 8.12 -15.85
N LEU A 131 -2.19 6.79 -15.84
CA LEU A 131 -1.04 6.14 -15.21
C LEU A 131 0.19 6.32 -16.10
N ALA A 132 1.29 6.82 -15.53
CA ALA A 132 2.55 6.95 -16.22
C ALA A 132 3.20 5.57 -16.47
N GLU A 133 3.85 5.43 -17.61
CA GLU A 133 4.60 4.24 -17.93
C GLU A 133 6.01 4.31 -17.34
N GLN A 134 6.24 3.55 -16.26
CA GLN A 134 7.57 3.41 -15.66
C GLN A 134 7.90 1.93 -15.47
N PRO A 135 8.60 1.29 -16.44
CA PRO A 135 8.89 -0.16 -16.40
C PRO A 135 9.62 -0.62 -15.14
N ARG A 136 10.45 0.24 -14.54
CA ARG A 136 11.17 -0.10 -13.30
C ARG A 136 10.28 -0.12 -12.06
N LEU A 137 9.14 0.57 -12.07
CA LEU A 137 8.17 0.60 -10.98
C LEU A 137 6.95 -0.29 -11.25
N ALA A 138 6.71 -0.69 -12.50
CA ALA A 138 5.59 -1.53 -12.87
C ALA A 138 5.60 -2.87 -12.11
N GLY A 139 4.45 -3.27 -11.56
CA GLY A 139 4.26 -4.53 -10.85
C GLY A 139 4.75 -4.55 -9.39
N ILE A 140 5.31 -3.45 -8.87
CA ILE A 140 5.59 -3.30 -7.44
C ILE A 140 4.64 -2.31 -6.77
N LYS A 141 4.31 -2.55 -5.51
CA LYS A 141 3.37 -1.70 -4.75
C LYS A 141 4.15 -0.61 -4.00
N HIS A 142 4.69 0.37 -4.77
CA HIS A 142 5.50 1.47 -4.25
C HIS A 142 4.67 2.59 -3.61
N LEU A 143 5.31 3.50 -2.84
CA LEU A 143 4.63 4.58 -2.11
C LEU A 143 4.22 5.78 -2.97
N ASN A 144 4.69 5.88 -4.21
CA ASN A 144 4.30 6.99 -5.11
C ASN A 144 2.87 6.74 -5.61
N ARG A 145 1.88 7.40 -5.01
CA ARG A 145 0.43 7.23 -5.24
C ARG A 145 -0.28 8.53 -5.59
N LEU A 146 0.45 9.54 -6.08
CA LEU A 146 -0.16 10.81 -6.44
C LEU A 146 -1.14 10.67 -7.61
N GLU A 147 -0.89 9.78 -8.56
CA GLU A 147 -1.81 9.49 -9.66
C GLU A 147 -3.17 9.00 -9.12
N GLN A 148 -3.16 8.05 -8.17
CA GLN A 148 -4.38 7.57 -7.53
C GLN A 148 -5.07 8.65 -6.68
N VAL A 149 -4.30 9.54 -6.03
CA VAL A 149 -4.84 10.67 -5.26
C VAL A 149 -5.51 11.68 -6.19
N LEU A 150 -4.87 12.04 -7.30
CA LEU A 150 -5.42 12.95 -8.32
C LEU A 150 -6.68 12.34 -8.94
N ALA A 151 -6.62 11.09 -9.38
CA ALA A 151 -7.77 10.41 -9.94
C ALA A 151 -8.95 10.37 -8.95
N ARG A 152 -8.70 10.06 -7.66
CA ARG A 152 -9.76 10.05 -6.64
C ARG A 152 -10.39 11.43 -6.43
N ALA A 153 -9.67 12.50 -6.64
CA ALA A 153 -10.17 13.87 -6.49
C ALA A 153 -11.11 14.31 -7.62
N GLU A 154 -11.20 13.56 -8.72
CA GLU A 154 -12.00 13.93 -9.89
C GLU A 154 -13.52 13.80 -9.67
N TRP A 155 -13.97 13.05 -8.66
CA TRP A 155 -15.41 12.90 -8.40
C TRP A 155 -15.76 13.04 -6.91
N GLN A 156 -16.94 13.61 -6.69
CA GLN A 156 -17.55 13.75 -5.35
C GLN A 156 -18.92 13.05 -5.28
N ASP A 157 -19.50 12.71 -6.43
CA ASP A 157 -20.82 12.06 -6.50
C ASP A 157 -20.74 10.66 -5.88
N PRO A 158 -21.50 10.40 -4.78
CA PRO A 158 -21.52 9.11 -4.11
C PRO A 158 -22.13 7.98 -4.94
N ALA A 159 -22.76 8.28 -6.08
CA ALA A 159 -23.22 7.28 -7.02
C ALA A 159 -22.09 6.49 -7.67
N PHE A 160 -20.87 7.01 -7.68
CA PHE A 160 -19.69 6.30 -8.15
C PHE A 160 -18.95 5.66 -6.99
N ALA A 161 -18.84 4.34 -6.99
CA ALA A 161 -18.16 3.60 -5.93
C ALA A 161 -16.65 3.53 -6.11
N GLU A 162 -16.17 3.65 -7.36
CA GLU A 162 -14.75 3.50 -7.71
C GLU A 162 -14.44 4.29 -8.99
N GLY A 163 -13.17 4.68 -9.19
CA GLY A 163 -12.67 5.26 -10.42
C GLY A 163 -11.98 4.25 -11.32
N LEU A 164 -12.14 4.39 -12.62
CA LEU A 164 -11.49 3.54 -13.63
C LEU A 164 -10.30 4.28 -14.23
N MET A 165 -9.09 3.76 -13.99
CA MET A 165 -7.85 4.35 -14.47
C MET A 165 -7.35 3.68 -15.75
N ARG A 166 -6.77 4.50 -16.61
CA ARG A 166 -6.18 4.08 -17.89
C ARG A 166 -4.72 4.53 -17.97
N ASP A 167 -3.95 3.85 -18.82
CA ASP A 167 -2.61 4.31 -19.18
C ASP A 167 -2.66 5.42 -20.27
N LEU A 168 -1.48 5.91 -20.68
CA LEU A 168 -1.32 6.94 -21.69
C LEU A 168 -1.84 6.50 -23.09
N SER A 169 -1.92 5.20 -23.36
CA SER A 169 -2.48 4.65 -24.60
C SER A 169 -4.00 4.44 -24.54
N GLY A 170 -4.64 4.74 -23.39
CA GLY A 170 -6.07 4.59 -23.17
C GLY A 170 -6.52 3.19 -22.75
N ARG A 171 -5.59 2.24 -22.52
CA ARG A 171 -5.92 0.89 -22.02
C ARG A 171 -6.35 0.98 -20.56
N VAL A 172 -7.41 0.26 -20.21
CA VAL A 172 -7.86 0.11 -18.82
C VAL A 172 -6.83 -0.71 -18.04
N ILE A 173 -6.42 -0.21 -16.88
CA ILE A 173 -5.36 -0.81 -16.07
C ILE A 173 -5.89 -1.29 -14.72
N GLU A 174 -6.46 -0.40 -13.90
CA GLU A 174 -6.89 -0.71 -12.55
C GLU A 174 -8.01 0.24 -12.09
N GLY A 175 -8.64 -0.05 -10.95
CA GLY A 175 -9.39 0.94 -10.18
C GLY A 175 -8.44 1.82 -9.39
N VAL A 176 -8.92 2.98 -8.91
CA VAL A 176 -8.09 3.90 -8.09
C VAL A 176 -7.54 3.21 -6.84
N PHE A 177 -8.32 2.32 -6.22
CA PHE A 177 -7.93 1.54 -5.04
C PHE A 177 -8.27 0.05 -5.13
N SER A 178 -8.87 -0.43 -6.22
CA SER A 178 -9.26 -1.83 -6.44
C SER A 178 -8.61 -2.43 -7.67
N ASN A 179 -8.60 -3.77 -7.74
CA ASN A 179 -8.19 -4.51 -8.93
C ASN A 179 -9.40 -4.72 -9.86
N LEU A 180 -9.13 -4.91 -11.15
CA LEU A 180 -10.10 -5.31 -12.16
C LEU A 180 -9.84 -6.76 -12.57
N PHE A 181 -10.92 -7.51 -12.72
CA PHE A 181 -10.90 -8.85 -13.26
C PHE A 181 -11.91 -8.93 -14.41
N LEU A 182 -11.48 -9.49 -15.52
CA LEU A 182 -12.35 -9.81 -16.64
C LEU A 182 -12.70 -11.30 -16.56
N VAL A 183 -13.98 -11.59 -16.69
CA VAL A 183 -14.54 -12.95 -16.63
C VAL A 183 -15.13 -13.30 -17.98
#